data_1288882d557ba8feea0f072505e1ce5a
#
_entry.id   1288882d557ba8feea0f072505e1ce5a
#
_cell.length_a   1.000
_cell.length_b   1.000
_cell.length_c   1.000
_cell.angle_alpha   90.00
_cell.angle_beta   90.00
_cell.angle_gamma   90.00
#
_symmetry.space_group_name_H-M   'P 1'
#
loop_
_entity.id
_entity.type
_entity.pdbx_description
1 polymer ?
#
loop_
_entity_poly.entity_id
_entity_poly.type
_entity_poly.pdbx_seq_one_letter_code
_entity_poly.pdbx_strand_id
1 'polypeptide(L)'
;MNKQLLLDHLRCIPDFPKKGINFRDVTTLYKDADCMQEMVNEMYELYKDKGITKIVGVESRGFVMASALAARLGCGVVLARKPGKLPGTVVKEQFTKEYGVDTVEMHIDSIEPNDVVLIHDDLLATGGTAKATYKLVNHFHPKKVYMNFIIEITDEGLHGRDLFDGIELTTLVTV
;
A
#
# COMPACT_ATOMS: atom_id res chain seq x y z
N MET A 1 2.99 -18.28 5.71
CA MET A 1 1.77 -17.82 4.98
C MET A 1 1.24 -18.88 4.03
N ASN A 2 -0.06 -19.10 4.03
CA ASN A 2 -0.76 -19.93 3.03
C ASN A 2 -1.17 -19.08 1.82
N LYS A 3 -0.24 -18.96 0.84
CA LYS A 3 -0.48 -18.17 -0.39
C LYS A 3 -1.66 -18.70 -1.20
N GLN A 4 -1.87 -20.01 -1.22
CA GLN A 4 -2.94 -20.63 -2.00
C GLN A 4 -4.31 -20.21 -1.46
N LEU A 5 -4.47 -20.10 -0.14
CA LEU A 5 -5.70 -19.57 0.46
C LEU A 5 -6.06 -18.20 -0.10
N LEU A 6 -5.08 -17.27 -0.17
CA LEU A 6 -5.33 -15.93 -0.69
C LEU A 6 -5.67 -15.95 -2.19
N LEU A 7 -4.97 -16.77 -2.97
CA LEU A 7 -5.21 -16.88 -4.42
C LEU A 7 -6.60 -17.47 -4.72
N ASP A 8 -7.04 -18.48 -3.97
CA ASP A 8 -8.35 -19.13 -4.15
C ASP A 8 -9.53 -18.20 -3.81
N HIS A 9 -9.31 -17.25 -2.89
CA HIS A 9 -10.33 -16.27 -2.47
C HIS A 9 -10.27 -14.95 -3.24
N LEU A 10 -9.20 -14.73 -4.03
CA LEU A 10 -9.04 -13.49 -4.81
C LEU A 10 -9.99 -13.48 -6.00
N ARG A 11 -10.94 -12.54 -6.00
CA ARG A 11 -11.86 -12.36 -7.12
C ARG A 11 -11.19 -11.65 -8.28
N CYS A 12 -11.35 -12.22 -9.48
CA CYS A 12 -11.01 -11.56 -10.73
C CYS A 12 -12.29 -11.12 -11.46
N ILE A 13 -12.35 -9.84 -11.84
CA ILE A 13 -13.46 -9.28 -12.61
C ILE A 13 -12.92 -8.89 -13.98
N PRO A 14 -13.23 -9.65 -15.04
CA PRO A 14 -12.77 -9.34 -16.38
C PRO A 14 -13.42 -8.06 -16.90
N ASP A 15 -12.72 -7.37 -17.79
CA ASP A 15 -13.18 -6.17 -18.50
C ASP A 15 -13.66 -5.02 -17.59
N PHE A 16 -13.06 -4.84 -16.41
CA PHE A 16 -13.38 -3.75 -15.49
C PHE A 16 -12.13 -2.90 -15.16
N PRO A 17 -12.20 -1.55 -15.14
CA PRO A 17 -13.35 -0.70 -15.55
C PRO A 17 -13.47 -0.55 -17.07
N LYS A 18 -12.56 -1.15 -17.83
CA LYS A 18 -12.53 -1.12 -19.31
C LYS A 18 -12.22 -2.50 -19.84
N LYS A 19 -12.66 -2.77 -21.08
CA LYS A 19 -12.36 -4.01 -21.80
C LYS A 19 -10.84 -4.27 -21.85
N GLY A 20 -10.46 -5.51 -21.57
CA GLY A 20 -9.05 -5.97 -21.54
C GLY A 20 -8.38 -5.85 -20.18
N ILE A 21 -8.99 -5.23 -19.18
CA ILE A 21 -8.44 -5.14 -17.81
C ILE A 21 -9.05 -6.23 -16.93
N ASN A 22 -8.20 -7.07 -16.36
CA ASN A 22 -8.58 -8.07 -15.37
C ASN A 22 -8.42 -7.48 -13.95
N PHE A 23 -9.47 -6.90 -13.40
CA PHE A 23 -9.44 -6.25 -12.10
C PHE A 23 -9.33 -7.29 -10.98
N ARG A 24 -8.31 -7.16 -10.14
CA ARG A 24 -8.09 -7.97 -8.94
C ARG A 24 -8.77 -7.31 -7.75
N ASP A 25 -9.82 -7.93 -7.25
CA ASP A 25 -10.61 -7.37 -6.16
C ASP A 25 -10.25 -7.99 -4.81
N VAL A 26 -9.45 -7.28 -4.04
CA VAL A 26 -9.01 -7.69 -2.70
C VAL A 26 -10.12 -7.68 -1.65
N THR A 27 -11.27 -7.07 -1.94
CA THR A 27 -12.37 -7.00 -0.96
C THR A 27 -12.91 -8.37 -0.59
N THR A 28 -12.71 -9.37 -1.44
CA THR A 28 -13.04 -10.76 -1.13
C THR A 28 -12.11 -11.37 -0.09
N LEU A 29 -10.85 -10.92 -0.01
CA LEU A 29 -9.91 -11.31 1.04
C LEU A 29 -10.28 -10.64 2.37
N TYR A 30 -10.70 -9.38 2.33
CA TYR A 30 -11.06 -8.63 3.54
C TYR A 30 -12.32 -9.16 4.22
N LYS A 31 -13.30 -9.65 3.45
CA LYS A 31 -14.54 -10.20 4.01
C LYS A 31 -14.40 -11.61 4.57
N ASP A 32 -13.31 -12.30 4.25
CA ASP A 32 -13.03 -13.65 4.72
C ASP A 32 -12.13 -13.60 5.96
N ALA A 33 -12.56 -14.20 7.06
CA ALA A 33 -11.87 -14.10 8.34
C ALA A 33 -10.52 -14.81 8.32
N ASP A 34 -10.41 -15.95 7.64
CA ASP A 34 -9.17 -16.71 7.56
C ASP A 34 -8.13 -15.99 6.69
N CYS A 35 -8.57 -15.43 5.55
CA CYS A 35 -7.72 -14.59 4.72
C CYS A 35 -7.22 -13.35 5.47
N MET A 36 -8.11 -12.64 6.18
CA MET A 36 -7.74 -11.47 6.98
C MET A 36 -6.70 -11.83 8.04
N GLN A 37 -6.94 -12.91 8.77
CA GLN A 37 -6.01 -13.35 9.83
C GLN A 37 -4.65 -13.76 9.26
N GLU A 38 -4.65 -14.48 8.14
CA GLU A 38 -3.43 -14.91 7.46
C GLU A 38 -2.60 -13.71 6.97
N MET A 39 -3.23 -12.73 6.33
CA MET A 39 -2.55 -11.50 5.88
C MET A 39 -1.95 -10.72 7.04
N VAL A 40 -2.72 -10.50 8.12
CA VAL A 40 -2.22 -9.78 9.31
C VAL A 40 -1.07 -10.53 9.97
N ASN A 41 -1.16 -11.86 10.09
CA ASN A 41 -0.11 -12.69 10.67
C ASN A 41 1.19 -12.59 9.86
N GLU A 42 1.09 -12.75 8.55
CA GLU A 42 2.27 -12.69 7.68
C GLU A 42 2.92 -11.30 7.69
N MET A 43 2.13 -10.25 7.55
CA MET A 43 2.67 -8.89 7.61
C MET A 43 3.31 -8.61 8.97
N TYR A 44 2.72 -9.08 10.07
CA TYR A 44 3.31 -8.95 11.39
C TYR A 44 4.67 -9.64 11.47
N GLU A 45 4.79 -10.89 11.00
CA GLU A 45 6.08 -11.62 11.00
C GLU A 45 7.14 -10.92 10.15
N LEU A 46 6.77 -10.30 9.02
CA LEU A 46 7.68 -9.54 8.17
C LEU A 46 8.22 -8.28 8.84
N TYR A 47 7.45 -7.64 9.74
CA TYR A 47 7.74 -6.30 10.23
C TYR A 47 7.93 -6.15 11.74
N LYS A 48 7.64 -7.17 12.56
CA LYS A 48 7.71 -7.11 14.03
C LYS A 48 9.08 -6.65 14.59
N ASP A 49 10.17 -6.97 13.89
CA ASP A 49 11.53 -6.66 14.31
C ASP A 49 12.14 -5.48 13.51
N LYS A 50 11.37 -4.79 12.69
CA LYS A 50 11.83 -3.66 11.86
C LYS A 50 11.74 -2.30 12.57
N GLY A 51 11.14 -2.25 13.76
CA GLY A 51 10.97 -1.02 14.52
C GLY A 51 10.02 0.00 13.87
N ILE A 52 9.01 -0.46 13.17
CA ILE A 52 8.01 0.40 12.52
C ILE A 52 7.31 1.28 13.56
N THR A 53 7.29 2.59 13.34
CA THR A 53 6.63 3.58 14.20
C THR A 53 5.36 4.13 13.57
N LYS A 54 5.29 4.17 12.25
CA LYS A 54 4.15 4.66 11.47
C LYS A 54 3.88 3.75 10.27
N ILE A 55 2.61 3.48 10.00
CA ILE A 55 2.18 2.85 8.74
C ILE A 55 1.39 3.86 7.93
N VAL A 56 1.86 4.16 6.72
CA VAL A 56 1.14 5.01 5.77
C VAL A 56 0.23 4.13 4.93
N GLY A 57 -1.07 4.20 5.19
CA GLY A 57 -2.08 3.54 4.36
C GLY A 57 -2.50 4.42 3.19
N VAL A 58 -2.56 3.85 1.98
CA VAL A 58 -2.94 4.57 0.77
C VAL A 58 -4.44 4.46 0.51
N GLU A 59 -5.09 5.59 0.20
CA GLU A 59 -6.54 5.63 -0.05
C GLU A 59 -6.95 4.78 -1.24
N SER A 60 -7.93 3.92 -1.05
CA SER A 60 -8.69 3.72 0.20
C SER A 60 -8.48 2.32 0.78
N ARG A 61 -8.22 1.31 -0.06
CA ARG A 61 -8.12 -0.09 0.36
C ARG A 61 -6.89 -0.40 1.19
N GLY A 62 -5.80 0.36 1.02
CA GLY A 62 -4.61 0.28 1.86
C GLY A 62 -4.88 0.61 3.34
N PHE A 63 -5.95 1.36 3.66
CA PHE A 63 -6.30 1.68 5.05
C PHE A 63 -6.66 0.45 5.88
N VAL A 64 -7.28 -0.55 5.27
CA VAL A 64 -7.80 -1.73 5.99
C VAL A 64 -6.66 -2.47 6.68
N MET A 65 -5.69 -2.91 5.90
CA MET A 65 -4.57 -3.69 6.44
C MET A 65 -3.56 -2.82 7.18
N ALA A 66 -3.36 -1.55 6.77
CA ALA A 66 -2.53 -0.61 7.52
C ALA A 66 -3.02 -0.46 8.96
N SER A 67 -4.33 -0.32 9.16
CA SER A 67 -4.92 -0.19 10.50
C SER A 67 -4.83 -1.47 11.32
N ALA A 68 -5.11 -2.62 10.71
CA ALA A 68 -5.02 -3.91 11.37
C ALA A 68 -3.59 -4.24 11.81
N LEU A 69 -2.62 -4.01 10.93
CA LEU A 69 -1.21 -4.24 11.21
C LEU A 69 -0.66 -3.25 12.26
N ALA A 70 -1.02 -1.97 12.16
CA ALA A 70 -0.57 -0.96 13.12
C ALA A 70 -1.04 -1.28 14.55
N ALA A 71 -2.29 -1.68 14.72
CA ALA A 71 -2.82 -2.13 16.01
C ALA A 71 -2.03 -3.31 16.57
N ARG A 72 -1.60 -4.24 15.72
CA ARG A 72 -0.85 -5.42 16.14
C ARG A 72 0.63 -5.12 16.42
N LEU A 73 1.26 -4.20 15.66
CA LEU A 73 2.65 -3.75 15.88
C LEU A 73 2.77 -2.72 17.01
N GLY A 74 1.66 -2.11 17.45
CA GLY A 74 1.67 -1.05 18.46
C GLY A 74 2.21 0.27 17.93
N CYS A 75 1.96 0.61 16.65
CA CYS A 75 2.42 1.84 16.00
C CYS A 75 1.28 2.69 15.46
N GLY A 76 1.58 3.91 14.98
CA GLY A 76 0.59 4.84 14.44
C GLY A 76 0.20 4.56 12.99
N VAL A 77 -0.97 5.09 12.56
CA VAL A 77 -1.41 5.07 11.17
C VAL A 77 -1.45 6.49 10.62
N VAL A 78 -0.93 6.66 9.42
CA VAL A 78 -0.97 7.91 8.64
C VAL A 78 -1.79 7.64 7.38
N LEU A 79 -2.64 8.59 7.00
CA LEU A 79 -3.49 8.46 5.84
C LEU A 79 -2.90 9.22 4.64
N ALA A 80 -2.55 8.51 3.58
CA ALA A 80 -2.23 9.10 2.29
C ALA A 80 -3.51 9.14 1.45
N ARG A 81 -4.01 10.33 1.14
CA ARG A 81 -5.35 10.52 0.58
C ARG A 81 -5.37 11.28 -0.74
N LYS A 82 -6.49 11.16 -1.45
CA LYS A 82 -6.77 11.98 -2.63
C LYS A 82 -7.04 13.45 -2.24
N PRO A 83 -6.85 14.42 -3.16
CA PRO A 83 -7.00 15.84 -2.90
C PRO A 83 -8.34 16.20 -2.26
N GLY A 84 -8.25 17.10 -1.27
CA GLY A 84 -9.44 17.63 -0.59
C GLY A 84 -10.13 16.68 0.39
N LYS A 85 -9.51 15.55 0.70
CA LYS A 85 -10.04 14.57 1.68
C LYS A 85 -9.50 14.77 3.10
N LEU A 86 -8.43 15.55 3.26
CA LEU A 86 -7.82 15.87 4.55
C LEU A 86 -8.12 17.32 4.92
N PRO A 87 -8.67 17.59 6.12
CA PRO A 87 -8.81 18.96 6.63
C PRO A 87 -7.44 19.50 7.07
N GLY A 88 -7.29 20.83 7.08
CA GLY A 88 -6.06 21.47 7.57
C GLY A 88 -4.94 21.54 6.55
N THR A 89 -3.71 21.70 7.04
CA THR A 89 -2.53 21.87 6.19
C THR A 89 -1.96 20.53 5.73
N VAL A 90 -1.76 20.39 4.43
CA VAL A 90 -1.26 19.18 3.80
C VAL A 90 -0.03 19.46 2.95
N VAL A 91 0.83 18.45 2.82
CA VAL A 91 1.83 18.32 1.76
C VAL A 91 1.27 17.39 0.68
N LYS A 92 1.68 17.60 -0.56
CA LYS A 92 1.14 16.85 -1.70
C LYS A 92 2.21 16.51 -2.73
N GLU A 93 2.04 15.38 -3.38
CA GLU A 93 2.85 14.93 -4.51
C GLU A 93 1.94 14.61 -5.70
N GLN A 94 2.32 15.11 -6.87
CA GLN A 94 1.61 14.86 -8.13
C GLN A 94 2.33 13.77 -8.94
N PHE A 95 1.56 12.98 -9.66
CA PHE A 95 2.09 11.99 -10.58
C PHE A 95 1.23 11.83 -11.82
N THR A 96 1.88 11.53 -12.93
CA THR A 96 1.20 11.33 -14.22
C THR A 96 0.68 9.89 -14.31
N LYS A 97 -0.55 9.74 -14.74
CA LYS A 97 -1.16 8.48 -15.18
C LYS A 97 -1.28 8.51 -16.70
N GLU A 98 -1.63 7.36 -17.30
CA GLU A 98 -1.92 7.30 -18.74
C GLU A 98 -2.98 8.34 -19.19
N TYR A 99 -3.91 8.68 -18.29
CA TYR A 99 -5.01 9.60 -18.55
C TYR A 99 -5.05 10.72 -17.48
N GLY A 100 -4.05 11.60 -17.47
CA GLY A 100 -4.05 12.78 -16.63
C GLY A 100 -3.07 12.76 -15.45
N VAL A 101 -3.20 13.75 -14.58
CA VAL A 101 -2.40 13.91 -13.36
C VAL A 101 -3.26 13.52 -12.16
N ASP A 102 -2.69 12.72 -11.26
CA ASP A 102 -3.30 12.42 -9.96
C ASP A 102 -2.42 12.97 -8.83
N THR A 103 -2.97 13.08 -7.65
CA THR A 103 -2.29 13.68 -6.50
C THR A 103 -2.55 12.86 -5.24
N VAL A 104 -1.53 12.74 -4.40
CA VAL A 104 -1.62 12.17 -3.05
C VAL A 104 -1.28 13.25 -2.03
N GLU A 105 -2.04 13.34 -0.95
CA GLU A 105 -1.87 14.31 0.14
C GLU A 105 -1.71 13.62 1.50
N MET A 106 -0.91 14.23 2.37
CA MET A 106 -0.74 13.85 3.78
C MET A 106 -0.70 15.13 4.63
N HIS A 107 -1.11 15.04 5.90
CA HIS A 107 -0.94 16.16 6.82
C HIS A 107 0.52 16.51 7.06
N ILE A 108 0.83 17.78 7.21
CA ILE A 108 2.21 18.28 7.36
C ILE A 108 2.91 17.80 8.65
N ASP A 109 2.15 17.34 9.63
CA ASP A 109 2.62 16.84 10.92
C ASP A 109 2.57 15.30 11.06
N SER A 110 2.44 14.59 9.93
CA SER A 110 2.20 13.14 9.93
C SER A 110 3.40 12.30 10.31
N ILE A 111 4.60 12.72 9.95
CA ILE A 111 5.84 11.93 10.06
C ILE A 111 6.95 12.82 10.62
N GLU A 112 7.78 12.25 11.49
CA GLU A 112 8.97 12.87 12.06
C GLU A 112 10.26 12.24 11.54
N PRO A 113 11.42 12.94 11.58
CA PRO A 113 12.69 12.40 11.05
C PRO A 113 13.18 11.11 11.70
N ASN A 114 12.75 10.82 12.94
CA ASN A 114 13.11 9.58 13.65
C ASN A 114 12.18 8.41 13.34
N ASP A 115 11.09 8.64 12.59
CA ASP A 115 10.14 7.59 12.27
C ASP A 115 10.73 6.54 11.33
N VAL A 116 10.36 5.30 11.58
CA VAL A 116 10.53 4.17 10.66
C VAL A 116 9.16 3.88 10.05
N VAL A 117 9.03 4.14 8.76
CA VAL A 117 7.74 4.18 8.06
C VAL A 117 7.56 2.94 7.19
N LEU A 118 6.39 2.32 7.28
CA LEU A 118 5.93 1.32 6.32
C LEU A 118 4.82 1.92 5.45
N ILE A 119 5.03 2.03 4.15
CA ILE A 119 3.98 2.37 3.18
C ILE A 119 3.25 1.09 2.82
N HIS A 120 1.91 1.10 2.92
CA HIS A 120 1.08 -0.04 2.58
C HIS A 120 -0.07 0.34 1.66
N ASP A 121 -0.24 -0.44 0.58
CA ASP A 121 -1.43 -0.45 -0.26
C ASP A 121 -1.85 -1.89 -0.58
N ASP A 122 -3.04 -2.07 -1.12
CA ASP A 122 -3.54 -3.39 -1.47
C ASP A 122 -2.86 -3.97 -2.71
N LEU A 123 -2.51 -3.14 -3.69
CA LEU A 123 -2.10 -3.60 -5.01
C LEU A 123 -0.94 -2.78 -5.58
N LEU A 124 0.07 -3.48 -6.09
CA LEU A 124 1.15 -2.93 -6.89
C LEU A 124 0.98 -3.37 -8.35
N ALA A 125 0.66 -2.42 -9.24
CA ALA A 125 0.57 -2.62 -10.68
C ALA A 125 1.62 -1.79 -11.42
N THR A 126 1.28 -0.62 -11.91
CA THR A 126 2.22 0.33 -12.56
C THR A 126 3.16 1.02 -11.57
N GLY A 127 2.83 1.02 -10.27
CA GLY A 127 3.63 1.67 -9.22
C GLY A 127 3.51 3.19 -9.12
N GLY A 128 2.72 3.85 -9.97
CA GLY A 128 2.64 5.32 -9.99
C GLY A 128 2.19 5.93 -8.67
N THR A 129 1.08 5.44 -8.10
CA THR A 129 0.57 5.89 -6.78
C THR A 129 1.57 5.60 -5.66
N ALA A 130 2.15 4.38 -5.68
CA ALA A 130 3.14 3.97 -4.70
C ALA A 130 4.39 4.85 -4.74
N LYS A 131 4.88 5.21 -5.94
CA LYS A 131 6.03 6.11 -6.12
C LYS A 131 5.73 7.54 -5.64
N ALA A 132 4.53 8.05 -5.91
CA ALA A 132 4.12 9.35 -5.41
C ALA A 132 4.03 9.35 -3.87
N THR A 133 3.44 8.30 -3.27
CA THR A 133 3.39 8.15 -1.81
C THR A 133 4.79 8.03 -1.22
N TYR A 134 5.69 7.27 -1.85
CA TYR A 134 7.08 7.16 -1.41
C TYR A 134 7.81 8.51 -1.41
N LYS A 135 7.66 9.31 -2.47
CA LYS A 135 8.24 10.65 -2.54
C LYS A 135 7.65 11.56 -1.46
N LEU A 136 6.33 11.51 -1.26
CA LEU A 136 5.63 12.30 -0.25
C LEU A 136 6.12 11.98 1.16
N VAL A 137 6.30 10.68 1.49
CA VAL A 137 6.88 10.23 2.76
C VAL A 137 8.31 10.73 2.94
N ASN A 138 9.13 10.66 1.88
CA ASN A 138 10.53 11.13 1.95
C ASN A 138 10.65 12.66 2.10
N HIS A 139 9.60 13.43 1.80
CA HIS A 139 9.58 14.86 2.09
C HIS A 139 9.76 15.17 3.59
N PHE A 140 9.39 14.25 4.46
CA PHE A 140 9.55 14.34 5.92
C PHE A 140 10.92 13.86 6.43
N HIS A 141 11.77 13.30 5.55
CA HIS A 141 13.09 12.75 5.90
C HIS A 141 13.06 11.70 7.01
N PRO A 142 12.18 10.66 6.94
CA PRO A 142 12.12 9.61 7.96
C PRO A 142 13.44 8.83 8.02
N LYS A 143 13.69 8.18 9.15
CA LYS A 143 14.90 7.36 9.38
C LYS A 143 15.00 6.19 8.39
N LYS A 144 13.87 5.56 8.06
CA LYS A 144 13.79 4.42 7.14
C LYS A 144 12.40 4.31 6.54
N VAL A 145 12.31 3.86 5.29
CA VAL A 145 11.04 3.56 4.61
C VAL A 145 11.06 2.13 4.11
N TYR A 146 9.98 1.41 4.38
CA TYR A 146 9.65 0.09 3.85
C TYR A 146 8.37 0.18 3.02
N MET A 147 8.17 -0.77 2.14
CA MET A 147 6.94 -0.86 1.34
C MET A 147 6.36 -2.26 1.38
N ASN A 148 5.03 -2.35 1.46
CA ASN A 148 4.31 -3.61 1.41
C ASN A 148 3.02 -3.49 0.61
N PHE A 149 2.73 -4.55 -0.15
CA PHE A 149 1.46 -4.70 -0.89
C PHE A 149 0.91 -6.11 -0.64
N ILE A 150 -0.41 -6.25 -0.71
CA ILE A 150 -1.03 -7.58 -0.66
C ILE A 150 -0.74 -8.30 -1.97
N ILE A 151 -1.02 -7.64 -3.10
CA ILE A 151 -0.91 -8.22 -4.43
C ILE A 151 0.08 -7.42 -5.28
N GLU A 152 0.94 -8.12 -5.98
CA GLU A 152 1.73 -7.60 -7.08
C GLU A 152 1.21 -8.19 -8.39
N ILE A 153 0.83 -7.32 -9.33
CA ILE A 153 0.47 -7.74 -10.68
C ILE A 153 1.71 -7.66 -11.57
N THR A 154 2.07 -8.80 -12.16
CA THR A 154 3.21 -8.91 -13.08
C THR A 154 2.78 -9.23 -14.52
N ASP A 155 1.49 -9.51 -14.70
CA ASP A 155 0.90 -9.73 -16.02
C ASP A 155 0.90 -8.43 -16.86
N GLU A 156 0.74 -8.57 -18.17
CA GLU A 156 0.49 -7.48 -19.11
C GLU A 156 1.64 -6.44 -19.21
N GLY A 157 2.87 -6.80 -18.82
CA GLY A 157 4.03 -5.89 -18.87
C GLY A 157 4.02 -4.85 -17.75
N LEU A 158 3.33 -5.10 -16.64
CA LEU A 158 3.34 -4.25 -15.47
C LEU A 158 4.57 -4.51 -14.62
N HIS A 159 5.44 -3.51 -14.48
CA HIS A 159 6.72 -3.58 -13.77
C HIS A 159 6.83 -2.53 -12.67
N GLY A 160 5.77 -2.38 -11.86
CA GLY A 160 5.72 -1.36 -10.81
C GLY A 160 6.84 -1.48 -9.78
N ARG A 161 7.33 -2.69 -9.52
CA ARG A 161 8.45 -2.96 -8.61
C ARG A 161 9.75 -2.29 -9.06
N ASP A 162 10.01 -2.21 -10.36
CA ASP A 162 11.24 -1.65 -10.91
C ASP A 162 11.45 -0.16 -10.58
N LEU A 163 10.38 0.51 -10.15
CA LEU A 163 10.44 1.90 -9.70
C LEU A 163 11.08 2.08 -8.31
N PHE A 164 11.36 0.97 -7.60
CA PHE A 164 11.75 0.94 -6.18
C PHE A 164 13.07 0.21 -5.94
N ASP A 165 13.99 0.30 -6.91
CA ASP A 165 15.33 -0.27 -6.75
C ASP A 165 16.02 0.26 -5.48
N GLY A 166 16.63 -0.64 -4.71
CA GLY A 166 17.25 -0.33 -3.43
C GLY A 166 16.29 -0.11 -2.25
N ILE A 167 14.97 -0.21 -2.45
CA ILE A 167 13.97 -0.10 -1.38
C ILE A 167 13.49 -1.49 -0.97
N GLU A 168 13.43 -1.76 0.33
CA GLU A 168 12.88 -3.01 0.84
C GLU A 168 11.36 -3.04 0.64
N LEU A 169 10.93 -3.75 -0.41
CA LEU A 169 9.55 -3.90 -0.84
C LEU A 169 9.14 -5.37 -0.78
N THR A 170 8.05 -5.66 -0.09
CA THR A 170 7.47 -7.00 0.03
C THR A 170 6.05 -7.06 -0.55
N THR A 171 5.67 -8.22 -1.06
CA THR A 171 4.32 -8.52 -1.52
C THR A 171 3.89 -9.88 -0.96
N LEU A 172 2.60 -10.04 -0.61
CA LEU A 172 2.13 -11.31 -0.07
C LEU A 172 1.92 -12.33 -1.18
N VAL A 173 1.30 -11.94 -2.28
CA VAL A 173 1.09 -12.78 -3.47
C VAL A 173 1.42 -12.01 -4.75
N THR A 174 1.81 -12.76 -5.80
CA THR A 174 2.06 -12.25 -7.15
C THR A 174 1.10 -12.94 -8.12
N VAL A 175 0.50 -12.18 -9.03
CA VAL A 175 -0.43 -12.66 -10.05
C VAL A 175 -0.11 -12.04 -11.41
#